data_c2486afb7fdf3b9f4f321104f3f926ba
#
_entry.id   c2486afb7fdf3b9f4f321104f3f926ba
#
_cell.length_a   1.000
_cell.length_b   1.000
_cell.length_c   1.000
_cell.angle_alpha   90.00
_cell.angle_beta   90.00
_cell.angle_gamma   90.00
#
_symmetry.space_group_name_H-M   'P 1'
#
loop_
_entity.id
_entity.type
_entity.pdbx_description
1 polymer ?
#
loop_
_entity_poly.entity_id
_entity_poly.type
_entity_poly.pdbx_seq_one_letter_code
_entity_poly.pdbx_strand_id
1 'polypeptide(L)'
;MGIQRSVTRTVGARRRGPIPCLSHFRWRRTVRPARRYPQCCGGLLPDSETLLQRWASRFHVSARNPVALLSHVGEDCAGAVQFVRSERLAAVLSGESDRQEPLSTHEIAQRLQRVRVDQAAARRLDDVGQFSLAGAQAKIALLQRDDGGWEFPAGRIPTTHILKPPSGDYDGFIENEVFCLHLARHVGMSAAFAEMICVEDAQAISVRRYDRIRTAAGWQRAAAV
;
A
#
# COMPACT_ATOMS: atom_id res chain seq x y z
N MET A 1 24.77 -41.74 -24.90
CA MET A 1 25.65 -41.53 -23.75
C MET A 1 25.81 -40.02 -23.55
N GLY A 2 25.04 -39.44 -22.68
CA GLY A 2 25.03 -38.00 -22.39
C GLY A 2 25.63 -37.73 -21.01
N ILE A 3 26.63 -36.89 -20.95
CA ILE A 3 27.34 -36.51 -19.74
C ILE A 3 26.60 -35.32 -19.13
N GLN A 4 25.95 -35.49 -17.96
CA GLN A 4 25.48 -34.43 -17.11
C GLN A 4 26.66 -33.76 -16.39
N ARG A 5 26.84 -32.45 -16.60
CA ARG A 5 27.73 -31.63 -15.78
C ARG A 5 26.90 -30.91 -14.70
N SER A 6 27.11 -31.34 -13.47
CA SER A 6 26.64 -30.64 -12.28
C SER A 6 27.47 -29.35 -12.07
N VAL A 7 26.83 -28.19 -12.08
CA VAL A 7 27.48 -26.94 -11.70
C VAL A 7 27.11 -26.62 -10.26
N THR A 8 28.06 -26.89 -9.37
CA THR A 8 27.98 -26.46 -7.96
C THR A 8 28.28 -24.96 -7.90
N ARG A 9 27.30 -24.16 -7.57
CA ARG A 9 27.47 -22.71 -7.42
C ARG A 9 27.81 -22.39 -5.97
N THR A 10 29.08 -22.10 -5.71
CA THR A 10 29.58 -21.61 -4.44
C THR A 10 29.03 -20.23 -4.18
N VAL A 11 28.27 -20.07 -3.09
CA VAL A 11 27.77 -18.74 -2.63
C VAL A 11 28.92 -18.03 -1.94
N GLY A 12 29.62 -17.18 -2.67
CA GLY A 12 30.59 -16.26 -2.13
C GLY A 12 29.89 -15.09 -1.47
N ALA A 13 30.17 -14.84 -0.19
CA ALA A 13 29.73 -13.66 0.55
C ALA A 13 30.27 -12.39 -0.12
N ARG A 14 29.43 -11.68 -0.87
CA ARG A 14 29.77 -10.38 -1.42
C ARG A 14 29.60 -9.31 -0.34
N ARG A 15 30.70 -8.64 0.00
CA ARG A 15 30.71 -7.39 0.76
C ARG A 15 29.74 -6.40 0.08
N ARG A 16 28.79 -5.85 0.86
CA ARG A 16 27.88 -4.82 0.38
C ARG A 16 28.71 -3.54 0.14
N GLY A 17 28.99 -3.25 -1.12
CA GLY A 17 29.40 -1.93 -1.55
C GLY A 17 28.22 -0.94 -1.47
N PRO A 18 28.46 0.37 -1.51
CA PRO A 18 27.39 1.38 -1.49
C PRO A 18 26.43 1.09 -2.64
N ILE A 19 25.11 1.15 -2.30
CA ILE A 19 24.02 0.94 -3.25
C ILE A 19 24.20 1.97 -4.38
N PRO A 20 24.27 1.55 -5.66
CA PRO A 20 24.38 2.51 -6.76
C PRO A 20 23.16 3.44 -6.73
N CYS A 21 23.40 4.71 -6.84
CA CYS A 21 22.38 5.75 -6.91
C CYS A 21 21.33 5.38 -7.98
N LEU A 22 20.07 5.23 -7.57
CA LEU A 22 18.93 4.81 -8.41
C LEU A 22 18.52 5.84 -9.48
N SER A 23 19.41 6.80 -9.81
CA SER A 23 19.12 7.91 -10.72
C SER A 23 18.89 7.52 -12.19
N HIS A 24 19.04 6.25 -12.57
CA HIS A 24 18.93 5.79 -13.96
C HIS A 24 17.88 4.71 -14.20
N PHE A 25 17.04 4.35 -13.21
CA PHE A 25 15.97 3.38 -13.44
C PHE A 25 14.77 4.06 -14.09
N ARG A 26 14.72 4.06 -15.42
CA ARG A 26 13.56 4.52 -16.18
C ARG A 26 12.48 3.42 -16.15
N TRP A 27 11.56 3.51 -15.19
CA TRP A 27 10.40 2.62 -15.13
C TRP A 27 9.54 2.79 -16.38
N ARG A 28 9.49 1.76 -17.21
CA ARG A 28 8.53 1.72 -18.32
C ARG A 28 7.21 1.19 -17.78
N ARG A 29 6.14 1.97 -17.92
CA ARG A 29 4.79 1.48 -17.68
C ARG A 29 4.50 0.38 -18.69
N THR A 30 4.27 -0.85 -18.21
CA THR A 30 3.91 -1.99 -19.04
C THR A 30 2.52 -2.45 -18.65
N VAL A 31 1.59 -2.42 -19.60
CA VAL A 31 0.24 -2.97 -19.41
C VAL A 31 0.29 -4.47 -19.67
N ARG A 32 -0.18 -5.28 -18.70
CA ARG A 32 -0.24 -6.74 -18.81
C ARG A 32 -1.59 -7.26 -18.37
N PRO A 33 -2.15 -8.31 -19.01
CA PRO A 33 -3.40 -8.92 -18.54
C PRO A 33 -3.17 -9.64 -17.22
N ALA A 34 -3.89 -9.24 -16.16
CA ALA A 34 -3.75 -9.77 -14.81
C ALA A 34 -4.09 -11.27 -14.70
N ARG A 35 -4.85 -11.82 -15.65
CA ARG A 35 -5.24 -13.25 -15.67
C ARG A 35 -4.06 -14.24 -15.67
N ARG A 36 -2.84 -13.78 -15.96
CA ARG A 36 -1.64 -14.64 -15.98
C ARG A 36 -1.01 -14.87 -14.60
N TYR A 37 -1.43 -14.13 -13.54
CA TYR A 37 -0.77 -14.14 -12.24
C TYR A 37 -1.72 -14.25 -11.03
N PRO A 38 -2.73 -15.13 -11.07
CA PRO A 38 -3.75 -15.16 -10.01
C PRO A 38 -3.17 -15.54 -8.63
N GLN A 39 -2.13 -16.37 -8.58
CA GLN A 39 -1.54 -16.84 -7.33
C GLN A 39 -0.78 -15.75 -6.56
N CYS A 40 -0.13 -14.82 -7.26
CA CYS A 40 0.59 -13.71 -6.63
C CYS A 40 -0.35 -12.57 -6.16
N CYS A 41 -1.57 -12.52 -6.69
CA CYS A 41 -2.50 -11.44 -6.42
C CYS A 41 -3.14 -11.54 -5.03
N GLY A 42 -3.24 -12.74 -4.45
CA GLY A 42 -3.84 -12.95 -3.13
C GLY A 42 -3.11 -12.16 -2.03
N GLY A 43 -1.79 -12.13 -2.05
CA GLY A 43 -0.98 -11.40 -1.07
C GLY A 43 -1.07 -9.87 -1.14
N LEU A 44 -1.81 -9.32 -2.09
CA LEU A 44 -2.09 -7.88 -2.18
C LEU A 44 -3.42 -7.50 -1.53
N LEU A 45 -4.24 -8.48 -1.15
CA LEU A 45 -5.52 -8.30 -0.50
C LEU A 45 -5.38 -8.36 1.03
N PRO A 46 -6.30 -7.77 1.79
CA PRO A 46 -6.38 -7.96 3.23
C PRO A 46 -6.55 -9.42 3.63
N ASP A 47 -6.03 -9.79 4.81
CA ASP A 47 -6.13 -11.16 5.34
C ASP A 47 -7.52 -11.48 5.95
N SER A 48 -8.40 -10.49 6.09
CA SER A 48 -9.74 -10.63 6.66
C SER A 48 -10.71 -11.23 5.65
N GLU A 49 -11.12 -12.48 5.86
CA GLU A 49 -12.12 -13.15 5.02
C GLU A 49 -13.48 -12.41 5.04
N THR A 50 -13.88 -11.89 6.19
CA THR A 50 -15.09 -11.07 6.34
C THR A 50 -15.06 -9.84 5.45
N LEU A 51 -13.90 -9.15 5.38
CA LEU A 51 -13.71 -7.99 4.53
C LEU A 51 -13.78 -8.36 3.05
N LEU A 52 -13.13 -9.45 2.66
CA LEU A 52 -13.17 -9.96 1.28
C LEU A 52 -14.60 -10.37 0.85
N GLN A 53 -15.38 -10.99 1.74
CA GLN A 53 -16.77 -11.33 1.47
C GLN A 53 -17.64 -10.07 1.29
N ARG A 54 -17.46 -9.04 2.12
CA ARG A 54 -18.17 -7.77 1.97
C ARG A 54 -17.83 -7.07 0.66
N TRP A 55 -16.55 -7.06 0.26
CA TRP A 55 -16.14 -6.51 -1.05
C TRP A 55 -16.72 -7.33 -2.20
N ALA A 56 -16.69 -8.67 -2.09
CA ALA A 56 -17.27 -9.56 -3.09
C ALA A 56 -18.75 -9.29 -3.31
N SER A 57 -19.53 -9.16 -2.22
CA SER A 57 -20.94 -8.80 -2.27
C SER A 57 -21.17 -7.42 -2.87
N ARG A 58 -20.36 -6.43 -2.46
CA ARG A 58 -20.48 -5.04 -2.94
C ARG A 58 -20.20 -4.91 -4.43
N PHE A 59 -19.20 -5.64 -4.94
CA PHE A 59 -18.76 -5.56 -6.33
C PHE A 59 -19.34 -6.64 -7.22
N HIS A 60 -20.20 -7.51 -6.66
CA HIS A 60 -20.81 -8.65 -7.36
C HIS A 60 -19.77 -9.59 -8.02
N VAL A 61 -18.68 -9.86 -7.28
CA VAL A 61 -17.59 -10.77 -7.69
C VAL A 61 -17.39 -11.87 -6.67
N SER A 62 -16.64 -12.91 -7.03
CA SER A 62 -16.29 -13.99 -6.09
C SER A 62 -15.17 -13.55 -5.14
N ALA A 63 -15.34 -13.76 -3.82
CA ALA A 63 -14.29 -13.55 -2.82
C ALA A 63 -13.05 -14.44 -3.04
N ARG A 64 -13.22 -15.59 -3.74
CA ARG A 64 -12.13 -16.49 -4.10
C ARG A 64 -11.38 -16.08 -5.37
N ASN A 65 -11.78 -14.99 -6.02
CA ASN A 65 -11.10 -14.48 -7.21
C ASN A 65 -10.35 -13.18 -6.88
N PRO A 66 -9.06 -13.25 -6.50
CA PRO A 66 -8.29 -12.08 -6.11
C PRO A 66 -8.15 -11.05 -7.24
N VAL A 67 -8.07 -11.49 -8.49
CA VAL A 67 -7.98 -10.57 -9.64
C VAL A 67 -9.25 -9.77 -9.81
N ALA A 68 -10.42 -10.41 -9.62
CA ALA A 68 -11.70 -9.72 -9.71
C ALA A 68 -11.86 -8.68 -8.58
N LEU A 69 -11.46 -9.02 -7.35
CA LEU A 69 -11.47 -8.06 -6.24
C LEU A 69 -10.49 -6.90 -6.49
N LEU A 70 -9.25 -7.20 -6.87
CA LEU A 70 -8.24 -6.17 -7.15
C LEU A 70 -8.62 -5.25 -8.31
N SER A 71 -9.39 -5.72 -9.27
CA SER A 71 -9.88 -4.84 -10.35
C SER A 71 -10.74 -3.69 -9.83
N HIS A 72 -11.30 -3.81 -8.62
CA HIS A 72 -12.12 -2.79 -7.98
C HIS A 72 -11.40 -1.97 -6.90
N VAL A 73 -10.35 -2.55 -6.28
CA VAL A 73 -9.67 -1.91 -5.13
C VAL A 73 -8.16 -1.78 -5.32
N GLY A 74 -7.61 -2.24 -6.44
CA GLY A 74 -6.18 -2.40 -6.62
C GLY A 74 -5.49 -1.28 -7.41
N GLU A 75 -6.10 -0.11 -7.60
CA GLU A 75 -5.41 1.01 -8.25
C GLU A 75 -4.24 1.55 -7.41
N ASP A 76 -4.21 1.26 -6.10
CA ASP A 76 -3.04 1.50 -5.26
C ASP A 76 -2.78 0.30 -4.33
N CYS A 77 -1.91 -0.58 -4.76
CA CYS A 77 -1.45 -1.77 -4.03
C CYS A 77 -0.06 -1.58 -3.45
N ALA A 78 0.43 -2.58 -2.73
CA ALA A 78 1.83 -2.70 -2.37
C ALA A 78 2.71 -2.84 -3.63
N GLY A 79 3.90 -2.24 -3.59
CA GLY A 79 4.85 -2.25 -4.68
C GLY A 79 4.48 -1.32 -5.84
N ALA A 80 4.96 -1.68 -7.03
CA ALA A 80 4.86 -0.86 -8.24
C ALA A 80 3.67 -1.21 -9.16
N VAL A 81 2.72 -2.03 -8.68
CA VAL A 81 1.64 -2.56 -9.50
C VAL A 81 0.34 -1.79 -9.27
N GLN A 82 -0.41 -1.57 -10.35
CA GLN A 82 -1.79 -1.08 -10.31
C GLN A 82 -2.69 -2.07 -11.04
N PHE A 83 -3.84 -2.39 -10.46
CA PHE A 83 -4.90 -3.17 -11.11
C PHE A 83 -5.98 -2.21 -11.57
N VAL A 84 -6.13 -2.09 -12.87
CA VAL A 84 -7.04 -1.12 -13.49
C VAL A 84 -8.01 -1.88 -14.40
N ARG A 85 -9.30 -1.58 -14.27
CA ARG A 85 -10.31 -2.12 -15.17
C ARG A 85 -10.14 -1.56 -16.58
N SER A 86 -10.50 -2.36 -17.59
CA SER A 86 -10.27 -2.00 -18.99
C SER A 86 -10.91 -0.67 -19.39
N GLU A 87 -12.10 -0.38 -18.88
CA GLU A 87 -12.86 0.85 -19.15
C GLU A 87 -12.21 2.10 -18.53
N ARG A 88 -11.39 1.93 -17.46
CA ARG A 88 -10.68 3.04 -16.81
C ARG A 88 -9.25 3.22 -17.31
N LEU A 89 -8.73 2.24 -18.05
CA LEU A 89 -7.32 2.18 -18.41
C LEU A 89 -6.86 3.43 -19.18
N ALA A 90 -7.65 3.90 -20.16
CA ALA A 90 -7.32 5.09 -20.94
C ALA A 90 -7.18 6.34 -20.05
N ALA A 91 -8.14 6.57 -19.15
CA ALA A 91 -8.15 7.71 -18.24
C ALA A 91 -6.98 7.66 -17.23
N VAL A 92 -6.61 6.45 -16.75
CA VAL A 92 -5.45 6.28 -15.87
C VAL A 92 -4.15 6.53 -16.63
N LEU A 93 -4.00 6.04 -17.85
CA LEU A 93 -2.79 6.24 -18.66
C LEU A 93 -2.59 7.71 -19.06
N SER A 94 -3.65 8.41 -19.46
CA SER A 94 -3.61 9.83 -19.81
C SER A 94 -3.41 10.74 -18.59
N GLY A 95 -3.79 10.28 -17.39
CA GLY A 95 -3.80 11.07 -16.16
C GLY A 95 -5.12 11.84 -15.94
N GLU A 96 -6.10 11.65 -16.79
CA GLU A 96 -7.42 12.25 -16.64
C GLU A 96 -8.11 11.86 -15.33
N SER A 97 -7.80 10.66 -14.81
CA SER A 97 -8.31 10.17 -13.53
C SER A 97 -7.48 10.60 -12.32
N ASP A 98 -6.40 11.35 -12.51
CA ASP A 98 -5.57 11.82 -11.39
C ASP A 98 -6.35 12.84 -10.55
N ARG A 99 -6.42 12.58 -9.25
CA ARG A 99 -7.08 13.44 -8.27
C ARG A 99 -6.23 13.49 -7.00
N GLN A 100 -6.31 14.59 -6.30
CA GLN A 100 -5.78 14.80 -4.96
C GLN A 100 -6.84 15.59 -4.18
N GLU A 101 -7.64 14.87 -3.41
CA GLU A 101 -8.73 15.46 -2.63
C GLU A 101 -8.20 15.79 -1.23
N PRO A 102 -8.06 17.07 -0.87
CA PRO A 102 -7.62 17.45 0.47
C PRO A 102 -8.60 16.93 1.52
N LEU A 103 -8.06 16.41 2.62
CA LEU A 103 -8.84 15.95 3.76
C LEU A 103 -8.63 16.89 4.95
N SER A 104 -9.72 17.28 5.58
CA SER A 104 -9.69 17.96 6.87
C SER A 104 -9.29 16.99 7.99
N THR A 105 -8.79 17.52 9.11
CA THR A 105 -8.51 16.74 10.31
C THR A 105 -9.75 15.98 10.78
N HIS A 106 -10.91 16.60 10.70
CA HIS A 106 -12.18 15.98 11.06
C HIS A 106 -12.52 14.74 10.20
N GLU A 107 -12.34 14.84 8.89
CA GLU A 107 -12.58 13.70 7.98
C GLU A 107 -11.62 12.54 8.24
N ILE A 108 -10.36 12.84 8.57
CA ILE A 108 -9.37 11.81 8.90
C ILE A 108 -9.74 11.14 10.21
N ALA A 109 -10.09 11.91 11.26
CA ALA A 109 -10.52 11.37 12.55
C ALA A 109 -11.75 10.47 12.40
N GLN A 110 -12.76 10.91 11.66
CA GLN A 110 -13.93 10.10 11.36
C GLN A 110 -13.58 8.80 10.61
N ARG A 111 -12.65 8.83 9.65
CA ARG A 111 -12.22 7.64 8.93
C ARG A 111 -11.50 6.66 9.84
N LEU A 112 -10.61 7.14 10.70
CA LEU A 112 -9.89 6.31 11.67
C LEU A 112 -10.85 5.65 12.68
N GLN A 113 -11.82 6.39 13.19
CA GLN A 113 -12.85 5.86 14.10
C GLN A 113 -13.70 4.78 13.40
N ARG A 114 -14.16 5.04 12.18
CA ARG A 114 -14.97 4.09 11.43
C ARG A 114 -14.21 2.79 11.14
N VAL A 115 -12.96 2.88 10.67
CA VAL A 115 -12.19 1.69 10.31
C VAL A 115 -11.76 0.88 11.55
N ARG A 116 -11.68 1.52 12.70
CA ARG A 116 -11.45 0.84 13.99
C ARG A 116 -12.62 -0.07 14.36
N VAL A 117 -13.84 0.39 14.13
CA VAL A 117 -15.07 -0.39 14.41
C VAL A 117 -15.36 -1.40 13.31
N ASP A 118 -15.18 -0.99 12.05
CA ASP A 118 -15.43 -1.83 10.89
C ASP A 118 -14.33 -1.62 9.84
N GLN A 119 -13.46 -2.61 9.67
CA GLN A 119 -12.38 -2.57 8.68
C GLN A 119 -12.89 -2.36 7.25
N ALA A 120 -14.11 -2.79 6.93
CA ALA A 120 -14.71 -2.56 5.62
C ALA A 120 -15.07 -1.09 5.38
N ALA A 121 -15.16 -0.29 6.44
CA ALA A 121 -15.43 1.14 6.37
C ALA A 121 -14.18 2.01 6.07
N ALA A 122 -13.02 1.38 5.84
CA ALA A 122 -11.80 2.08 5.42
C ALA A 122 -12.00 2.91 4.16
N ARG A 123 -13.00 2.56 3.37
CA ARG A 123 -13.35 3.23 2.13
C ARG A 123 -14.83 3.62 2.10
N ARG A 124 -15.12 4.87 1.75
CA ARG A 124 -16.47 5.38 1.49
C ARG A 124 -16.90 5.01 0.07
N LEU A 125 -18.19 5.11 -0.21
CA LEU A 125 -18.75 4.85 -1.55
C LEU A 125 -18.28 5.88 -2.58
N ASP A 126 -18.12 7.08 -2.15
CA ASP A 126 -17.77 8.29 -2.89
C ASP A 126 -16.26 8.57 -2.95
N ASP A 127 -15.43 7.75 -2.29
CA ASP A 127 -13.98 7.91 -2.34
C ASP A 127 -13.44 7.76 -3.76
N VAL A 128 -12.67 8.75 -4.20
CA VAL A 128 -12.08 8.80 -5.55
C VAL A 128 -10.96 7.78 -5.75
N GLY A 129 -10.25 7.42 -4.68
CA GLY A 129 -9.13 6.47 -4.70
C GLY A 129 -9.55 5.03 -4.47
N GLN A 130 -8.74 4.10 -4.95
CA GLN A 130 -8.94 2.65 -4.80
C GLN A 130 -7.64 2.03 -4.31
N PHE A 131 -7.60 1.61 -3.04
CA PHE A 131 -6.42 0.98 -2.47
C PHE A 131 -6.71 -0.41 -1.90
N SER A 132 -5.73 -1.29 -1.98
CA SER A 132 -5.71 -2.59 -1.35
C SER A 132 -4.38 -2.78 -0.63
N LEU A 133 -4.45 -3.01 0.67
CA LEU A 133 -3.30 -3.22 1.54
C LEU A 133 -3.44 -4.54 2.28
N ALA A 134 -2.44 -5.39 2.15
CA ALA A 134 -2.36 -6.66 2.87
C ALA A 134 -2.32 -6.49 4.39
N GLY A 135 -2.64 -7.55 5.11
CA GLY A 135 -2.61 -7.63 6.57
C GLY A 135 -3.96 -7.49 7.24
N ALA A 136 -4.08 -8.06 8.42
CA ALA A 136 -5.34 -8.19 9.18
C ALA A 136 -5.75 -6.91 9.93
N GLN A 137 -4.81 -6.00 10.21
CA GLN A 137 -5.06 -4.79 10.99
C GLN A 137 -5.85 -3.75 10.18
N ALA A 138 -6.78 -3.06 10.86
CA ALA A 138 -7.49 -1.90 10.34
C ALA A 138 -6.52 -0.80 9.89
N LYS A 139 -6.71 -0.23 8.70
CA LYS A 139 -5.82 0.80 8.15
C LYS A 139 -6.49 1.62 7.06
N ILE A 140 -6.04 2.86 6.91
CA ILE A 140 -6.33 3.70 5.74
C ILE A 140 -5.01 4.11 5.08
N ALA A 141 -5.05 4.40 3.78
CA ALA A 141 -3.87 4.87 3.05
C ALA A 141 -4.14 6.26 2.48
N LEU A 142 -3.22 7.19 2.72
CA LEU A 142 -3.32 8.59 2.34
C LEU A 142 -2.01 9.09 1.72
N LEU A 143 -2.10 10.19 1.00
CA LEU A 143 -0.96 10.97 0.56
C LEU A 143 -0.70 12.09 1.58
N GLN A 144 0.51 12.20 2.09
CA GLN A 144 0.93 13.34 2.88
C GLN A 144 1.57 14.40 1.99
N ARG A 145 1.08 15.63 2.10
CA ARG A 145 1.63 16.80 1.42
C ARG A 145 2.91 17.30 2.11
N ASP A 146 3.65 18.16 1.42
CA ASP A 146 4.88 18.75 1.95
C ASP A 146 4.63 19.71 3.13
N ASP A 147 3.43 20.28 3.23
CA ASP A 147 2.99 21.12 4.35
C ASP A 147 2.44 20.31 5.55
N GLY A 148 2.50 18.98 5.48
CA GLY A 148 1.98 18.07 6.51
C GLY A 148 0.50 17.74 6.39
N GLY A 149 -0.24 18.40 5.50
CA GLY A 149 -1.64 18.08 5.22
C GLY A 149 -1.82 16.72 4.55
N TRP A 150 -3.06 16.23 4.53
CA TRP A 150 -3.39 14.92 3.99
C TRP A 150 -4.37 15.02 2.83
N GLU A 151 -4.20 14.11 1.88
CA GLU A 151 -5.03 14.02 0.69
C GLU A 151 -5.42 12.57 0.39
N PHE A 152 -6.57 12.42 -0.26
CA PHE A 152 -7.01 11.15 -0.82
C PHE A 152 -6.65 11.11 -2.31
N PRO A 153 -5.60 10.37 -2.71
CA PRO A 153 -5.14 10.37 -4.09
C PRO A 153 -5.92 9.35 -4.93
N ALA A 154 -5.96 9.58 -6.25
CA ALA A 154 -6.51 8.65 -7.24
C ALA A 154 -5.68 8.63 -8.52
N GLY A 155 -5.96 7.65 -9.38
CA GLY A 155 -5.31 7.50 -10.68
C GLY A 155 -3.84 7.08 -10.55
N ARG A 156 -2.95 7.86 -11.12
CA ARG A 156 -1.50 7.59 -11.09
C ARG A 156 -0.84 8.02 -9.79
N ILE A 157 -1.49 8.89 -9.02
CA ILE A 157 -0.94 9.46 -7.78
C ILE A 157 -1.04 8.40 -6.68
N PRO A 158 0.09 8.00 -6.06
CA PRO A 158 0.07 6.97 -5.03
C PRO A 158 -0.22 7.54 -3.64
N THR A 159 -0.73 6.70 -2.74
CA THR A 159 -0.65 6.99 -1.31
C THR A 159 0.80 6.88 -0.81
N THR A 160 1.18 7.65 0.20
CA THR A 160 2.55 7.69 0.74
C THR A 160 2.64 7.15 2.16
N HIS A 161 1.54 7.14 2.89
CA HIS A 161 1.47 6.71 4.28
C HIS A 161 0.30 5.76 4.50
N ILE A 162 0.47 4.91 5.49
CA ILE A 162 -0.57 4.02 6.03
C ILE A 162 -0.85 4.49 7.45
N LEU A 163 -2.09 4.86 7.72
CA LEU A 163 -2.54 5.22 9.06
C LEU A 163 -3.29 4.04 9.65
N LYS A 164 -2.88 3.60 10.85
CA LYS A 164 -3.48 2.48 11.56
C LYS A 164 -3.98 2.99 12.91
N PRO A 165 -5.28 2.93 13.19
CA PRO A 165 -5.80 3.20 14.53
C PRO A 165 -5.39 2.10 15.52
N PRO A 166 -5.51 2.32 16.83
CA PRO A 166 -5.33 1.27 17.82
C PRO A 166 -6.24 0.09 17.51
N SER A 167 -5.71 -1.12 17.63
CA SER A 167 -6.49 -2.34 17.42
C SER A 167 -6.54 -3.17 18.70
N GLY A 168 -7.71 -3.78 18.97
CA GLY A 168 -7.94 -4.59 20.17
C GLY A 168 -8.22 -3.76 21.41
N ASP A 169 -8.26 -4.47 22.54
CA ASP A 169 -8.59 -3.92 23.89
C ASP A 169 -7.33 -3.61 24.71
N TYR A 170 -6.15 -3.58 24.09
CA TYR A 170 -4.89 -3.36 24.76
C TYR A 170 -4.46 -1.90 24.65
N ASP A 171 -4.17 -1.28 25.78
CA ASP A 171 -3.54 0.02 25.86
C ASP A 171 -2.07 -0.06 25.38
N GLY A 172 -1.56 1.06 24.84
CA GLY A 172 -0.16 1.15 24.41
C GLY A 172 0.17 0.45 23.09
N PHE A 173 -0.84 0.07 22.29
CA PHE A 173 -0.62 -0.62 21.02
C PHE A 173 0.18 0.21 20.03
N ILE A 174 -0.15 1.50 19.89
CA ILE A 174 0.54 2.43 18.97
C ILE A 174 1.95 2.70 19.45
N GLU A 175 2.09 2.99 20.73
CA GLU A 175 3.38 3.29 21.38
C GLU A 175 4.34 2.11 21.25
N ASN A 176 3.85 0.88 21.46
CA ASN A 176 4.66 -0.33 21.30
C ASN A 176 5.12 -0.53 19.85
N GLU A 177 4.23 -0.37 18.85
CA GLU A 177 4.61 -0.53 17.43
C GLU A 177 5.64 0.54 17.03
N VAL A 178 5.44 1.81 17.41
CA VAL A 178 6.38 2.90 17.15
C VAL A 178 7.71 2.64 17.83
N PHE A 179 7.69 2.26 19.13
CA PHE A 179 8.90 1.97 19.88
C PHE A 179 9.70 0.83 19.23
N CYS A 180 9.05 -0.28 18.89
CA CYS A 180 9.72 -1.42 18.25
C CYS A 180 10.34 -1.06 16.90
N LEU A 181 9.65 -0.28 16.07
CA LEU A 181 10.18 0.17 14.77
C LEU A 181 11.37 1.14 14.95
N HIS A 182 11.31 2.05 15.92
CA HIS A 182 12.42 2.94 16.25
C HIS A 182 13.62 2.15 16.80
N LEU A 183 13.38 1.20 17.70
CA LEU A 183 14.43 0.33 18.24
C LEU A 183 15.12 -0.47 17.14
N ALA A 184 14.34 -1.09 16.24
CA ALA A 184 14.87 -1.83 15.12
C ALA A 184 15.78 -0.95 14.24
N ARG A 185 15.38 0.29 13.94
CA ARG A 185 16.21 1.26 13.22
C ARG A 185 17.47 1.65 14.00
N HIS A 186 17.33 1.86 15.31
CA HIS A 186 18.45 2.24 16.17
C HIS A 186 19.55 1.18 16.21
N VAL A 187 19.17 -0.10 16.19
CA VAL A 187 20.14 -1.22 16.11
C VAL A 187 20.59 -1.55 14.67
N GLY A 188 20.29 -0.68 13.70
CA GLY A 188 20.77 -0.81 12.32
C GLY A 188 19.95 -1.77 11.44
N MET A 189 18.78 -2.21 11.88
CA MET A 189 17.88 -3.00 11.04
C MET A 189 17.14 -2.10 10.04
N SER A 190 16.83 -2.64 8.87
CA SER A 190 15.92 -1.97 7.92
C SER A 190 14.49 -2.11 8.43
N ALA A 191 13.92 -1.03 8.94
CA ALA A 191 12.55 -0.97 9.42
C ALA A 191 11.83 0.26 8.88
N ALA A 192 10.50 0.20 8.80
CA ALA A 192 9.68 1.29 8.32
C ALA A 192 9.84 2.54 9.22
N PHE A 193 9.74 3.71 8.61
CA PHE A 193 9.60 4.95 9.37
C PHE A 193 8.16 5.07 9.86
N ALA A 194 8.00 5.21 11.14
CA ALA A 194 6.69 5.31 11.79
C ALA A 194 6.71 6.37 12.90
N GLU A 195 5.58 7.02 13.08
CA GLU A 195 5.37 8.02 14.12
C GLU A 195 3.94 7.93 14.65
N MET A 196 3.74 8.33 15.88
CA MET A 196 2.41 8.48 16.46
C MET A 196 1.85 9.83 16.04
N ILE A 197 0.62 9.83 15.55
CA ILE A 197 -0.14 11.03 15.21
C ILE A 197 -1.43 11.11 16.00
N CYS A 198 -1.80 12.33 16.35
CA CYS A 198 -3.10 12.66 16.93
C CYS A 198 -3.85 13.55 15.95
N VAL A 199 -5.04 13.14 15.55
CA VAL A 199 -5.91 13.89 14.67
C VAL A 199 -7.23 14.09 15.41
N GLU A 200 -7.44 15.30 15.93
CA GLU A 200 -8.48 15.58 16.93
C GLU A 200 -8.33 14.61 18.14
N ASP A 201 -9.36 13.81 18.41
CA ASP A 201 -9.40 12.78 19.47
C ASP A 201 -8.96 11.39 19.00
N ALA A 202 -8.68 11.23 17.71
CA ALA A 202 -8.26 9.95 17.14
C ALA A 202 -6.73 9.83 17.12
N GLN A 203 -6.22 8.79 17.77
CA GLN A 203 -4.82 8.40 17.69
C GLN A 203 -4.60 7.37 16.58
N ALA A 204 -3.45 7.43 15.92
CA ALA A 204 -3.02 6.45 14.94
C ALA A 204 -1.50 6.36 14.86
N ILE A 205 -0.98 5.22 14.41
CA ILE A 205 0.37 5.15 13.91
C ILE A 205 0.37 5.53 12.42
N SER A 206 1.22 6.47 12.04
CA SER A 206 1.51 6.83 10.65
C SER A 206 2.77 6.11 10.20
N VAL A 207 2.64 5.21 9.25
CA VAL A 207 3.77 4.44 8.69
C VAL A 207 4.04 4.92 7.28
N ARG A 208 5.24 5.46 7.06
CA ARG A 208 5.69 5.85 5.72
C ARG A 208 5.90 4.60 4.86
N ARG A 209 5.32 4.60 3.69
CA ARG A 209 5.44 3.49 2.73
C ARG A 209 6.85 3.44 2.14
N TYR A 210 7.52 2.30 2.29
CA TYR A 210 8.86 2.05 1.75
C TYR A 210 8.88 1.85 0.24
N ASP A 211 7.73 1.49 -0.33
CA ASP A 211 7.51 1.25 -1.75
C ASP A 211 7.06 2.52 -2.51
N ARG A 212 7.41 3.69 -1.96
CA ARG A 212 7.13 5.01 -2.55
C ARG A 212 8.42 5.82 -2.62
N ILE A 213 8.70 6.38 -3.79
CA ILE A 213 9.89 7.19 -4.05
C ILE A 213 9.47 8.60 -4.43
N ARG A 214 10.09 9.60 -3.79
CA ARG A 214 9.96 10.99 -4.19
C ARG A 214 10.90 11.27 -5.35
N THR A 215 10.37 11.83 -6.43
CA THR A 215 11.14 12.26 -7.62
C THR A 215 10.83 13.72 -7.92
N ALA A 216 11.57 14.32 -8.85
CA ALA A 216 11.26 15.67 -9.33
C ALA A 216 9.86 15.79 -9.95
N ALA A 217 9.29 14.69 -10.45
CA ALA A 217 7.94 14.62 -11.02
C ALA A 217 6.86 14.25 -9.99
N GLY A 218 7.18 14.24 -8.69
CA GLY A 218 6.28 13.85 -7.61
C GLY A 218 6.53 12.44 -7.08
N TRP A 219 5.56 11.90 -6.34
CA TRP A 219 5.64 10.56 -5.78
C TRP A 219 5.41 9.47 -6.83
N GLN A 220 6.22 8.42 -6.76
CA GLN A 220 6.12 7.26 -7.65
C GLN A 220 6.10 5.96 -6.85
N ARG A 221 5.44 4.94 -7.41
CA ARG A 221 5.47 3.58 -6.90
C ARG A 221 6.79 2.91 -7.24
N ALA A 222 7.36 2.18 -6.28
CA ALA A 222 8.57 1.37 -6.45
C ALA A 222 8.28 -0.10 -6.20
N ALA A 223 9.09 -0.99 -6.79
CA ALA A 223 9.01 -2.40 -6.45
C ALA A 223 9.32 -2.58 -4.96
N ALA A 224 8.57 -3.43 -4.29
CA ALA A 224 8.94 -3.93 -2.98
C ALA A 224 10.20 -4.80 -3.16
N VAL A 225 11.27 -4.45 -2.47
CA VAL A 225 12.55 -5.16 -2.48
C VAL A 225 12.63 -6.08 -1.26
#